data_9794e1754cdf91e45cbda71048f72003
#
_entry.id   9794e1754cdf91e45cbda71048f72003
#
_cell.length_a   1.000
_cell.length_b   1.000
_cell.length_c   1.000
_cell.angle_alpha   90.00
_cell.angle_beta   90.00
_cell.angle_gamma   90.00
#
_symmetry.space_group_name_H-M   'P 1'
#
loop_
_entity.id
_entity.type
_entity.pdbx_description
1 polymer ?
#
loop_
_entity_poly.entity_id
_entity_poly.type
_entity_poly.pdbx_seq_one_letter_code
_entity_poly.pdbx_strand_id
1 'polypeptide(L)'
;MTLTKSMMYKAIRNKKIKVNRKRCTYDQKLQEGDSILLFLPYEFLETRQKACPVNTGSIDVVYEDDDIVLVNKPAGLLSQSDEKGLQDTLVNRIQYYLYQKKEYDPQRENSFAPAICHRLDKNTSGLILAAKNARALRLMNDAISCHKVRKVYCAKIEGTPLWDTKEVLCYIKKQETKALVAAEAKPGYKEAHMHVKVLKRQKEYSIVQIFLETGRFHQIRASMAYLGYPLCGDIKYGYKGSRKSYSLCAYHLEIGDVDLPIANKDFTIPISF
;
A
#
# COMPACT_ATOMS: atom_id res chain seq x y z
N MET A 1 -6.42 -1.41 26.10
CA MET A 1 -6.29 -2.87 25.96
C MET A 1 -5.80 -3.16 24.53
N THR A 2 -4.66 -3.82 24.40
CA THR A 2 -3.96 -4.03 23.10
C THR A 2 -4.21 -5.41 22.49
N LEU A 3 -5.31 -6.07 22.87
CA LEU A 3 -5.64 -7.41 22.39
C LEU A 3 -6.15 -7.36 20.96
N THR A 4 -5.39 -7.88 19.99
CA THR A 4 -5.87 -7.99 18.61
C THR A 4 -6.97 -9.06 18.51
N LYS A 5 -7.83 -8.96 17.48
CA LYS A 5 -8.92 -9.94 17.24
C LYS A 5 -8.40 -11.38 17.16
N SER A 6 -7.26 -11.59 16.52
CA SER A 6 -6.59 -12.90 16.42
C SER A 6 -6.14 -13.41 17.80
N MET A 7 -5.56 -12.53 18.63
CA MET A 7 -5.14 -12.88 20.00
C MET A 7 -6.34 -13.16 20.89
N MET A 8 -7.44 -12.43 20.75
CA MET A 8 -8.69 -12.67 21.44
C MET A 8 -9.24 -14.07 21.14
N TYR A 9 -9.32 -14.45 19.86
CA TYR A 9 -9.74 -15.80 19.47
C TYR A 9 -8.84 -16.89 20.03
N LYS A 10 -7.51 -16.69 20.00
CA LYS A 10 -6.55 -17.61 20.61
C LYS A 10 -6.75 -17.71 22.14
N ALA A 11 -7.02 -16.60 22.81
CA ALA A 11 -7.27 -16.56 24.26
C ALA A 11 -8.59 -17.26 24.64
N ILE A 12 -9.67 -17.07 23.85
CA ILE A 12 -10.95 -17.79 24.05
C ILE A 12 -10.73 -19.30 23.87
N ARG A 13 -10.08 -19.73 22.78
CA ARG A 13 -9.77 -21.13 22.51
C ARG A 13 -8.94 -21.77 23.62
N ASN A 14 -7.98 -21.01 24.17
CA ASN A 14 -7.13 -21.45 25.26
C ASN A 14 -7.77 -21.26 26.65
N LYS A 15 -9.09 -20.98 26.74
CA LYS A 15 -9.86 -20.82 27.98
C LYS A 15 -9.37 -19.70 28.91
N LYS A 16 -8.63 -18.73 28.35
CA LYS A 16 -8.09 -17.58 29.10
C LYS A 16 -9.10 -16.41 29.19
N ILE A 17 -10.26 -16.52 28.52
CA ILE A 17 -11.39 -15.60 28.64
C ILE A 17 -12.61 -16.39 29.08
N LYS A 18 -13.32 -15.89 30.09
CA LYS A 18 -14.56 -16.48 30.61
C LYS A 18 -15.62 -15.39 30.77
N VAL A 19 -16.88 -15.74 30.50
CA VAL A 19 -18.05 -14.88 30.75
C VAL A 19 -18.82 -15.53 31.89
N ASN A 20 -19.14 -14.76 32.93
CA ASN A 20 -19.83 -15.24 34.14
C ASN A 20 -19.18 -16.52 34.74
N ARG A 21 -17.84 -16.55 34.79
CA ARG A 21 -17.00 -17.67 35.21
C ARG A 21 -17.09 -18.95 34.39
N LYS A 22 -17.90 -18.95 33.30
CA LYS A 22 -18.05 -20.09 32.36
C LYS A 22 -17.21 -19.88 31.09
N ARG A 23 -16.94 -20.95 30.37
CA ARG A 23 -16.31 -20.88 29.05
C ARG A 23 -17.23 -20.09 28.10
N CYS A 24 -16.65 -19.26 27.26
CA CYS A 24 -17.34 -18.52 26.23
C CYS A 24 -16.89 -18.96 24.83
N THR A 25 -17.72 -18.67 23.85
CA THR A 25 -17.41 -18.80 22.43
C THR A 25 -17.13 -17.42 21.84
N TYR A 26 -16.50 -17.37 20.66
CA TYR A 26 -16.12 -16.10 20.02
C TYR A 26 -17.32 -15.31 19.48
N ASP A 27 -18.43 -15.98 19.25
CA ASP A 27 -19.72 -15.46 18.73
C ASP A 27 -20.76 -15.21 19.83
N GLN A 28 -20.41 -15.48 21.09
CA GLN A 28 -21.30 -15.26 22.22
C GLN A 28 -21.66 -13.78 22.35
N LYS A 29 -22.97 -13.49 22.33
CA LYS A 29 -23.49 -12.15 22.60
C LYS A 29 -23.46 -11.88 24.10
N LEU A 30 -22.87 -10.75 24.46
CA LEU A 30 -22.83 -10.28 25.85
C LEU A 30 -24.13 -9.52 26.18
N GLN A 31 -24.53 -9.60 27.44
CA GLN A 31 -25.65 -8.84 27.99
C GLN A 31 -25.14 -7.82 29.01
N GLU A 32 -25.91 -6.80 29.28
CA GLU A 32 -25.60 -5.84 30.34
C GLU A 32 -25.55 -6.56 31.68
N GLY A 33 -24.48 -6.31 32.46
CA GLY A 33 -24.22 -7.02 33.73
C GLY A 33 -23.36 -8.27 33.62
N ASP A 34 -23.00 -8.73 32.41
CA ASP A 34 -22.09 -9.86 32.26
C ASP A 34 -20.69 -9.54 32.80
N SER A 35 -20.15 -10.46 33.61
CA SER A 35 -18.79 -10.38 34.14
C SER A 35 -17.80 -11.09 33.22
N ILE A 36 -16.80 -10.35 32.69
CA ILE A 36 -15.74 -10.91 31.83
C ILE A 36 -14.46 -11.09 32.66
N LEU A 37 -14.01 -12.33 32.78
CA LEU A 37 -12.74 -12.67 33.40
C LEU A 37 -11.66 -12.90 32.35
N LEU A 38 -10.56 -12.15 32.45
CA LEU A 38 -9.41 -12.20 31.56
C LEU A 38 -8.18 -12.76 32.28
N PHE A 39 -7.72 -13.94 31.89
CA PHE A 39 -6.49 -14.57 32.38
C PHE A 39 -5.36 -14.32 31.39
N LEU A 40 -4.99 -13.06 31.25
CA LEU A 40 -3.99 -12.59 30.27
C LEU A 40 -2.81 -11.95 31.02
N PRO A 41 -1.59 -11.98 30.46
CA PRO A 41 -0.49 -11.20 30.97
C PRO A 41 -0.85 -9.72 31.06
N TYR A 42 -0.38 -9.04 32.12
CA TYR A 42 -0.72 -7.65 32.43
C TYR A 42 -0.40 -6.69 31.26
N GLU A 43 0.67 -6.95 30.53
CA GLU A 43 1.07 -6.19 29.33
C GLU A 43 -0.01 -6.08 28.23
N PHE A 44 -0.97 -7.04 28.16
CA PHE A 44 -2.11 -6.97 27.25
C PHE A 44 -3.31 -6.20 27.82
N LEU A 45 -3.31 -5.96 29.12
CA LEU A 45 -4.35 -5.22 29.82
C LEU A 45 -4.00 -3.74 29.97
N GLU A 46 -2.72 -3.40 29.84
CA GLU A 46 -2.29 -2.00 29.81
C GLU A 46 -2.91 -1.29 28.63
N THR A 47 -3.56 -0.19 28.89
CA THR A 47 -3.91 0.79 27.86
C THR A 47 -2.62 1.51 27.47
N ARG A 48 -1.86 0.98 26.52
CA ARG A 48 -0.82 1.80 25.90
C ARG A 48 -1.53 2.99 25.28
N GLN A 49 -1.36 4.16 25.83
CA GLN A 49 -1.74 5.39 25.17
C GLN A 49 -1.02 5.39 23.81
N LYS A 50 -1.79 5.29 22.75
CA LYS A 50 -1.21 5.46 21.42
C LYS A 50 -0.65 6.87 21.37
N ALA A 51 0.62 6.99 21.01
CA ALA A 51 1.22 8.31 20.83
C ALA A 51 0.41 9.10 19.78
N CYS A 52 0.16 10.37 20.05
CA CYS A 52 -0.43 11.24 19.05
C CYS A 52 0.48 11.30 17.82
N PRO A 53 -0.11 11.37 16.60
CA PRO A 53 0.67 11.53 15.39
C PRO A 53 1.53 12.79 15.47
N VAL A 54 2.78 12.71 15.05
CA VAL A 54 3.74 13.82 15.03
C VAL A 54 3.85 14.36 13.62
N ASN A 55 3.97 15.68 13.49
CA ASN A 55 4.21 16.30 12.20
C ASN A 55 5.60 15.91 11.67
N THR A 56 5.61 15.11 10.62
CA THR A 56 6.82 14.71 9.89
C THR A 56 6.88 15.33 8.49
N GLY A 57 5.86 16.11 8.10
CA GLY A 57 5.77 16.80 6.82
C GLY A 57 4.34 16.89 6.29
N SER A 58 4.15 17.71 5.27
CA SER A 58 2.87 17.88 4.59
C SER A 58 2.55 16.70 3.65
N ILE A 59 1.29 16.59 3.26
CA ILE A 59 0.81 15.73 2.18
C ILE A 59 0.18 16.58 1.07
N ASP A 60 0.27 16.11 -0.16
CA ASP A 60 -0.39 16.68 -1.33
C ASP A 60 -1.69 15.92 -1.56
N VAL A 61 -2.84 16.49 -1.15
CA VAL A 61 -4.16 15.87 -1.24
C VAL A 61 -4.75 16.16 -2.61
N VAL A 62 -5.05 15.11 -3.37
CA VAL A 62 -5.65 15.18 -4.72
C VAL A 62 -7.18 15.07 -4.64
N TYR A 63 -7.69 14.24 -3.71
CA TYR A 63 -9.12 14.07 -3.46
C TYR A 63 -9.34 13.65 -2.01
N GLU A 64 -10.46 14.06 -1.45
CA GLU A 64 -10.87 13.64 -0.11
C GLU A 64 -12.39 13.62 0.00
N ASP A 65 -12.91 12.59 0.70
CA ASP A 65 -14.29 12.48 1.16
C ASP A 65 -14.32 11.92 2.61
N ASP A 66 -15.48 11.52 3.10
CA ASP A 66 -15.61 10.98 4.47
C ASP A 66 -14.94 9.60 4.65
N ASP A 67 -14.71 8.87 3.57
CA ASP A 67 -14.23 7.50 3.57
C ASP A 67 -12.76 7.38 3.12
N ILE A 68 -12.34 8.21 2.18
CA ILE A 68 -11.06 8.08 1.46
C ILE A 68 -10.29 9.41 1.43
N VAL A 69 -8.98 9.33 1.50
CA VAL A 69 -8.06 10.39 1.06
C VAL A 69 -7.12 9.84 -0.01
N LEU A 70 -7.07 10.52 -1.16
CA LEU A 70 -6.14 10.24 -2.27
C LEU A 70 -5.04 11.29 -2.24
N VAL A 71 -3.80 10.83 -2.17
CA VAL A 71 -2.64 11.71 -2.06
C VAL A 71 -1.62 11.45 -3.16
N ASN A 72 -0.89 12.48 -3.54
CA ASN A 72 0.27 12.39 -4.41
C ASN A 72 1.53 12.24 -3.55
N LYS A 73 2.06 11.02 -3.48
CA LYS A 73 3.28 10.73 -2.69
C LYS A 73 4.52 11.23 -3.42
N PRO A 74 5.39 12.03 -2.81
CA PRO A 74 6.68 12.38 -3.41
C PRO A 74 7.62 11.17 -3.49
N ALA A 75 8.56 11.19 -4.43
CA ALA A 75 9.69 10.27 -4.43
C ALA A 75 10.56 10.50 -3.18
N GLY A 76 11.18 9.43 -2.67
CA GLY A 76 12.01 9.48 -1.46
C GLY A 76 11.25 9.23 -0.15
N LEU A 77 9.93 9.35 -0.13
CA LEU A 77 9.10 9.06 1.05
C LEU A 77 8.67 7.59 1.07
N LEU A 78 8.83 6.93 2.21
CA LEU A 78 8.29 5.58 2.43
C LEU A 78 6.76 5.64 2.50
N SER A 79 6.08 4.66 1.89
CA SER A 79 4.62 4.52 2.03
C SER A 79 4.24 4.15 3.47
N GLN A 80 4.92 3.17 4.04
CA GLN A 80 4.80 2.72 5.43
C GLN A 80 6.12 2.10 5.88
N SER A 81 6.35 1.99 7.19
CA SER A 81 7.51 1.31 7.77
C SER A 81 7.12 -0.03 8.38
N ASP A 82 8.02 -1.01 8.26
CA ASP A 82 7.94 -2.29 8.97
C ASP A 82 8.66 -2.22 10.33
N GLU A 83 9.44 -1.15 10.59
CA GLU A 83 10.19 -0.95 11.82
C GLU A 83 9.36 -0.19 12.86
N LYS A 84 9.55 -0.56 14.13
CA LYS A 84 8.94 0.14 15.26
C LYS A 84 9.71 1.44 15.49
N GLY A 85 9.03 2.59 15.42
CA GLY A 85 9.60 3.90 15.71
C GLY A 85 8.90 5.03 14.96
N LEU A 86 9.23 6.26 15.34
CA LEU A 86 8.79 7.48 14.66
C LEU A 86 9.62 7.65 13.38
N GLN A 87 9.13 7.06 12.29
CA GLN A 87 9.72 7.26 10.97
C GLN A 87 8.81 8.16 10.14
N ASP A 88 9.40 9.00 9.32
CA ASP A 88 8.66 9.77 8.33
C ASP A 88 8.15 8.84 7.23
N THR A 89 6.87 8.56 7.26
CA THR A 89 6.17 7.74 6.26
C THR A 89 4.89 8.43 5.81
N LEU A 90 4.41 8.07 4.62
CA LEU A 90 3.13 8.62 4.14
C LEU A 90 1.97 8.32 5.09
N VAL A 91 1.92 7.11 5.65
CA VAL A 91 0.87 6.74 6.64
C VAL A 91 0.91 7.68 7.84
N ASN A 92 2.09 7.97 8.40
CA ASN A 92 2.21 8.85 9.56
C ASN A 92 1.79 10.29 9.21
N ARG A 93 2.15 10.79 8.01
CA ARG A 93 1.71 12.10 7.53
C ARG A 93 0.20 12.19 7.34
N ILE A 94 -0.43 11.14 6.77
CA ILE A 94 -1.89 11.07 6.61
C ILE A 94 -2.58 11.04 7.98
N GLN A 95 -2.09 10.23 8.91
CA GLN A 95 -2.65 10.17 10.27
C GLN A 95 -2.53 11.51 10.98
N TYR A 96 -1.40 12.21 10.85
CA TYR A 96 -1.23 13.55 11.40
C TYR A 96 -2.19 14.56 10.77
N TYR A 97 -2.33 14.54 9.45
CA TYR A 97 -3.26 15.40 8.71
C TYR A 97 -4.71 15.24 9.22
N LEU A 98 -5.18 13.98 9.33
CA LEU A 98 -6.53 13.68 9.81
C LEU A 98 -6.70 13.99 11.31
N TYR A 99 -5.63 13.86 12.11
CA TYR A 99 -5.61 14.28 13.51
C TYR A 99 -5.80 15.80 13.64
N GLN A 100 -5.09 16.59 12.83
CA GLN A 100 -5.26 18.06 12.82
C GLN A 100 -6.67 18.48 12.41
N LYS A 101 -7.32 17.74 11.50
CA LYS A 101 -8.72 17.94 11.09
C LYS A 101 -9.73 17.44 12.12
N LYS A 102 -9.29 16.82 13.21
CA LYS A 102 -10.14 16.16 14.23
C LYS A 102 -10.99 15.01 13.68
N GLU A 103 -10.58 14.43 12.56
CA GLU A 103 -11.21 13.27 11.91
C GLU A 103 -10.59 11.94 12.38
N TYR A 104 -9.46 11.98 13.08
CA TYR A 104 -8.79 10.85 13.69
C TYR A 104 -8.20 11.23 15.04
N ASP A 105 -8.50 10.46 16.08
CA ASP A 105 -7.89 10.60 17.41
C ASP A 105 -7.42 9.23 17.90
N PRO A 106 -6.11 8.96 17.94
CA PRO A 106 -5.57 7.66 18.33
C PRO A 106 -5.88 7.29 19.79
N GLN A 107 -6.23 8.27 20.64
CA GLN A 107 -6.59 8.01 22.04
C GLN A 107 -8.04 7.54 22.18
N ARG A 108 -8.92 7.97 21.26
CA ARG A 108 -10.34 7.60 21.21
C ARG A 108 -10.59 6.39 20.31
N GLU A 109 -9.81 6.26 19.23
CA GLU A 109 -9.94 5.20 18.23
C GLU A 109 -9.13 3.95 18.60
N ASN A 110 -9.78 2.96 19.21
CA ASN A 110 -9.13 1.71 19.62
C ASN A 110 -9.16 0.61 18.53
N SER A 111 -10.08 0.70 17.57
CA SER A 111 -10.36 -0.37 16.60
C SER A 111 -9.69 -0.19 15.25
N PHE A 112 -9.44 1.05 14.82
CA PHE A 112 -8.90 1.38 13.50
C PHE A 112 -7.93 2.55 13.58
N ALA A 113 -6.99 2.61 12.63
CA ALA A 113 -6.19 3.78 12.33
C ALA A 113 -6.17 3.98 10.81
N PRO A 114 -6.22 5.23 10.30
CA PRO A 114 -6.15 5.49 8.87
C PRO A 114 -4.97 4.78 8.21
N ALA A 115 -5.23 4.11 7.10
CA ALA A 115 -4.27 3.20 6.47
C ALA A 115 -4.32 3.30 4.95
N ILE A 116 -3.17 3.11 4.29
CA ILE A 116 -3.09 3.04 2.83
C ILE A 116 -3.70 1.74 2.30
N CYS A 117 -4.44 1.83 1.19
CA CYS A 117 -5.06 0.67 0.53
C CYS A 117 -4.07 -0.08 -0.39
N HIS A 118 -3.04 0.59 -0.84
CA HIS A 118 -1.93 0.01 -1.63
C HIS A 118 -0.64 0.81 -1.37
N ARG A 119 0.48 0.33 -1.87
CA ARG A 119 1.78 0.95 -1.60
C ARG A 119 2.55 1.24 -2.88
N LEU A 120 3.40 2.25 -2.83
CA LEU A 120 4.47 2.52 -3.79
C LEU A 120 5.82 2.32 -3.12
N ASP A 121 6.84 2.01 -3.91
CA ASP A 121 8.22 1.96 -3.43
C ASP A 121 8.68 3.35 -2.93
N LYS A 122 9.72 3.39 -2.10
CA LYS A 122 10.24 4.64 -1.53
C LYS A 122 10.44 5.73 -2.59
N ASN A 123 11.11 5.41 -3.69
CA ASN A 123 11.46 6.37 -4.74
C ASN A 123 10.45 6.43 -5.90
N THR A 124 9.34 5.70 -5.83
CA THR A 124 8.22 5.85 -6.77
C THR A 124 7.32 6.97 -6.28
N SER A 125 7.06 7.95 -7.12
CA SER A 125 6.09 9.03 -6.86
C SER A 125 4.68 8.65 -7.33
N GLY A 126 3.68 9.42 -6.93
CA GLY A 126 2.35 9.34 -7.50
C GLY A 126 1.23 8.98 -6.54
N LEU A 127 0.09 8.63 -7.10
CA LEU A 127 -1.19 8.47 -6.42
C LEU A 127 -1.22 7.27 -5.48
N ILE A 128 -1.64 7.51 -4.23
CA ILE A 128 -1.92 6.48 -3.23
C ILE A 128 -3.26 6.75 -2.57
N LEU A 129 -4.12 5.71 -2.53
CA LEU A 129 -5.36 5.69 -1.78
C LEU A 129 -5.11 5.32 -0.33
N ALA A 130 -5.73 6.06 0.58
CA ALA A 130 -5.80 5.73 1.99
C ALA A 130 -7.25 5.79 2.48
N ALA A 131 -7.61 4.84 3.33
CA ALA A 131 -8.92 4.75 3.94
C ALA A 131 -8.93 5.45 5.30
N LYS A 132 -9.98 6.24 5.56
CA LYS A 132 -10.22 6.96 6.81
C LYS A 132 -10.89 6.08 7.86
N ASN A 133 -11.53 4.98 7.44
CA ASN A 133 -12.22 4.03 8.31
C ASN A 133 -12.09 2.57 7.84
N ALA A 134 -12.45 1.63 8.72
CA ALA A 134 -12.30 0.21 8.46
C ALA A 134 -13.22 -0.35 7.36
N ARG A 135 -14.40 0.27 7.16
CA ARG A 135 -15.34 -0.11 6.08
C ARG A 135 -14.71 0.23 4.74
N ALA A 136 -14.25 1.45 4.57
CA ALA A 136 -13.61 1.92 3.35
C ALA A 136 -12.33 1.11 3.02
N LEU A 137 -11.50 0.77 4.01
CA LEU A 137 -10.31 -0.06 3.79
C LEU A 137 -10.69 -1.45 3.24
N ARG A 138 -11.73 -2.10 3.77
CA ARG A 138 -12.18 -3.40 3.27
C ARG A 138 -12.70 -3.30 1.83
N LEU A 139 -13.60 -2.35 1.56
CA LEU A 139 -14.18 -2.15 0.23
C LEU A 139 -13.11 -1.84 -0.83
N MET A 140 -12.13 -0.99 -0.48
CA MET A 140 -11.04 -0.67 -1.41
C MET A 140 -10.08 -1.85 -1.61
N ASN A 141 -9.76 -2.62 -0.58
CA ASN A 141 -8.95 -3.83 -0.73
C ASN A 141 -9.64 -4.87 -1.62
N ASP A 142 -10.96 -5.05 -1.45
CA ASP A 142 -11.76 -5.94 -2.30
C ASP A 142 -11.81 -5.42 -3.74
N ALA A 143 -12.02 -4.12 -3.95
CA ALA A 143 -12.00 -3.49 -5.27
C ALA A 143 -10.64 -3.65 -5.97
N ILE A 144 -9.53 -3.47 -5.25
CA ILE A 144 -8.18 -3.69 -5.78
C ILE A 144 -7.96 -5.17 -6.13
N SER A 145 -8.40 -6.10 -5.29
CA SER A 145 -8.26 -7.54 -5.53
C SER A 145 -9.11 -8.05 -6.70
N CYS A 146 -10.25 -7.40 -6.96
CA CYS A 146 -11.14 -7.66 -8.08
C CYS A 146 -10.81 -6.84 -9.34
N HIS A 147 -9.62 -6.22 -9.40
CA HIS A 147 -9.17 -5.39 -10.54
C HIS A 147 -10.10 -4.23 -10.91
N LYS A 148 -10.94 -3.77 -9.97
CA LYS A 148 -11.78 -2.57 -10.14
C LYS A 148 -11.01 -1.25 -9.96
N VAL A 149 -9.77 -1.31 -9.53
CA VAL A 149 -8.87 -0.16 -9.40
C VAL A 149 -7.69 -0.34 -10.36
N ARG A 150 -7.70 0.43 -11.44
CA ARG A 150 -6.64 0.43 -12.44
C ARG A 150 -5.57 1.45 -12.09
N LYS A 151 -4.33 1.03 -12.11
CA LYS A 151 -3.15 1.86 -11.81
C LYS A 151 -2.31 1.99 -13.05
N VAL A 152 -2.12 3.23 -13.51
CA VAL A 152 -1.31 3.54 -14.68
C VAL A 152 -0.07 4.30 -14.25
N TYR A 153 1.07 3.82 -14.71
CA TYR A 153 2.37 4.40 -14.41
C TYR A 153 2.99 5.02 -15.65
N CYS A 154 3.81 6.02 -15.43
CA CYS A 154 4.75 6.51 -16.43
C CYS A 154 6.18 6.25 -15.94
N ALA A 155 7.03 5.77 -16.82
CA ALA A 155 8.43 5.51 -16.52
C ALA A 155 9.35 6.01 -17.63
N LYS A 156 10.58 6.40 -17.25
CA LYS A 156 11.67 6.63 -18.18
C LYS A 156 12.60 5.43 -18.13
N ILE A 157 12.73 4.72 -19.26
CA ILE A 157 13.55 3.51 -19.39
C ILE A 157 14.80 3.80 -20.22
N GLU A 158 15.89 3.09 -19.96
CA GLU A 158 17.11 3.16 -20.76
C GLU A 158 16.91 2.48 -22.12
N GLY A 159 17.42 3.12 -23.18
CA GLY A 159 17.36 2.59 -24.54
C GLY A 159 16.03 2.81 -25.27
N THR A 160 15.94 2.16 -26.44
CA THR A 160 14.88 2.39 -27.43
C THR A 160 14.27 1.06 -27.84
N PRO A 161 13.16 0.63 -27.21
CA PRO A 161 12.46 -0.60 -27.63
C PRO A 161 12.02 -0.54 -29.08
N LEU A 162 12.14 -1.66 -29.81
CA LEU A 162 11.65 -1.77 -31.19
C LEU A 162 10.13 -2.01 -31.28
N TRP A 163 9.50 -2.38 -30.16
CA TRP A 163 8.05 -2.58 -30.05
C TRP A 163 7.34 -1.30 -29.57
N ASP A 164 6.13 -1.05 -30.04
CA ASP A 164 5.29 0.06 -29.59
C ASP A 164 4.48 -0.31 -28.34
N THR A 165 4.02 -1.55 -28.30
CA THR A 165 3.31 -2.13 -27.16
C THR A 165 3.88 -3.50 -26.85
N LYS A 166 3.86 -3.86 -25.57
CA LYS A 166 4.30 -5.19 -25.12
C LYS A 166 3.50 -5.64 -23.92
N GLU A 167 2.92 -6.81 -24.04
CA GLU A 167 2.41 -7.54 -22.89
C GLU A 167 3.59 -8.25 -22.20
N VAL A 168 3.65 -8.12 -20.88
CA VAL A 168 4.73 -8.67 -20.06
C VAL A 168 4.12 -9.59 -19.02
N LEU A 169 4.23 -10.89 -19.27
CA LEU A 169 3.90 -11.94 -18.32
C LEU A 169 5.19 -12.60 -17.85
N CYS A 170 5.44 -12.57 -16.56
CA CYS A 170 6.62 -13.17 -15.95
C CYS A 170 6.29 -13.60 -14.52
N TYR A 171 7.27 -14.19 -13.82
CA TYR A 171 7.12 -14.64 -12.45
C TYR A 171 8.15 -13.97 -11.57
N ILE A 172 7.70 -13.46 -10.41
CA ILE A 172 8.53 -12.65 -9.51
C ILE A 172 8.60 -13.28 -8.12
N LYS A 173 9.82 -13.37 -7.58
CA LYS A 173 10.11 -13.75 -6.19
C LYS A 173 10.85 -12.61 -5.50
N LYS A 174 10.37 -12.18 -4.33
CA LYS A 174 11.13 -11.27 -3.46
C LYS A 174 12.29 -12.06 -2.82
N GLN A 175 13.51 -11.56 -3.02
CA GLN A 175 14.70 -12.06 -2.34
C GLN A 175 15.36 -10.88 -1.64
N GLU A 176 15.32 -10.87 -0.32
CA GLU A 176 15.80 -9.75 0.50
C GLU A 176 15.26 -8.39 0.02
N THR A 177 16.13 -7.56 -0.56
CA THR A 177 15.82 -6.22 -1.04
C THR A 177 15.60 -6.13 -2.56
N LYS A 178 15.72 -7.25 -3.31
CA LYS A 178 15.53 -7.32 -4.75
C LYS A 178 14.37 -8.24 -5.12
N ALA A 179 13.86 -8.08 -6.34
CA ALA A 179 12.97 -9.02 -6.98
C ALA A 179 13.77 -9.81 -8.02
N LEU A 180 13.60 -11.13 -8.02
CA LEU A 180 14.08 -12.00 -9.08
C LEU A 180 12.95 -12.24 -10.07
N VAL A 181 13.28 -12.29 -11.37
CA VAL A 181 12.33 -12.53 -12.46
C VAL A 181 12.67 -13.85 -13.15
N ALA A 182 11.64 -14.61 -13.50
CA ALA A 182 11.72 -15.80 -14.31
C ALA A 182 10.66 -15.77 -15.42
N ALA A 183 10.95 -16.36 -16.58
CA ALA A 183 10.00 -16.50 -17.68
C ALA A 183 8.89 -17.50 -17.36
N GLU A 184 9.19 -18.51 -16.56
CA GLU A 184 8.28 -19.61 -16.23
C GLU A 184 7.99 -19.69 -14.74
N ALA A 185 6.87 -20.33 -14.40
CA ALA A 185 6.48 -20.58 -13.03
C ALA A 185 7.53 -21.44 -12.30
N LYS A 186 7.94 -21.00 -11.11
CA LYS A 186 8.90 -21.69 -10.22
C LYS A 186 8.41 -21.66 -8.78
N PRO A 187 8.81 -22.61 -7.93
CA PRO A 187 8.45 -22.61 -6.52
C PRO A 187 8.82 -21.27 -5.83
N GLY A 188 7.85 -20.65 -5.16
CA GLY A 188 8.01 -19.37 -4.46
C GLY A 188 7.98 -18.12 -5.35
N TYR A 189 7.82 -18.26 -6.66
CA TYR A 189 7.56 -17.15 -7.58
C TYR A 189 6.05 -16.95 -7.73
N LYS A 190 5.65 -15.69 -7.94
CA LYS A 190 4.25 -15.30 -8.18
C LYS A 190 4.14 -14.67 -9.55
N GLU A 191 3.07 -14.98 -10.26
CA GLU A 191 2.74 -14.37 -11.54
C GLU A 191 2.71 -12.83 -11.43
N ALA A 192 3.27 -12.18 -12.43
CA ALA A 192 3.36 -10.74 -12.58
C ALA A 192 2.99 -10.36 -14.01
N HIS A 193 1.92 -9.58 -14.16
CA HIS A 193 1.35 -9.21 -15.44
C HIS A 193 1.22 -7.69 -15.55
N MET A 194 1.63 -7.13 -16.70
CA MET A 194 1.50 -5.72 -17.05
C MET A 194 1.53 -5.51 -18.55
N HIS A 195 0.93 -4.42 -19.02
CA HIS A 195 1.03 -3.96 -20.40
C HIS A 195 1.86 -2.69 -20.46
N VAL A 196 2.77 -2.63 -21.42
CA VAL A 196 3.68 -1.49 -21.62
C VAL A 196 3.43 -0.89 -23.00
N LYS A 197 3.27 0.44 -23.05
CA LYS A 197 3.13 1.22 -24.29
C LYS A 197 4.23 2.27 -24.35
N VAL A 198 4.98 2.34 -25.46
CA VAL A 198 5.96 3.40 -25.70
C VAL A 198 5.24 4.67 -26.09
N LEU A 199 5.43 5.73 -25.32
CA LEU A 199 4.85 7.05 -25.59
C LEU A 199 5.81 7.92 -26.43
N LYS A 200 7.11 7.84 -26.12
CA LYS A 200 8.13 8.64 -26.79
C LYS A 200 9.47 7.91 -26.78
N ARG A 201 10.17 7.95 -27.92
CA ARG A 201 11.54 7.47 -28.07
C ARG A 201 12.50 8.64 -28.19
N GLN A 202 13.62 8.55 -27.49
CA GLN A 202 14.77 9.44 -27.57
C GLN A 202 16.02 8.62 -27.83
N LYS A 203 17.15 9.25 -28.14
CA LYS A 203 18.39 8.56 -28.49
C LYS A 203 18.86 7.59 -27.39
N GLU A 204 18.78 7.98 -26.13
CA GLU A 204 19.33 7.22 -25.00
C GLU A 204 18.25 6.62 -24.08
N TYR A 205 17.01 7.05 -24.20
CA TYR A 205 15.91 6.60 -23.35
C TYR A 205 14.57 6.64 -24.06
N SER A 206 13.59 5.95 -23.50
CA SER A 206 12.21 6.06 -23.91
C SER A 206 11.30 6.37 -22.72
N ILE A 207 10.16 7.01 -22.99
CA ILE A 207 9.09 7.22 -22.03
C ILE A 207 8.02 6.18 -22.32
N VAL A 208 7.63 5.42 -21.30
CA VAL A 208 6.64 4.36 -21.42
C VAL A 208 5.50 4.56 -20.42
N GLN A 209 4.31 4.21 -20.86
CA GLN A 209 3.11 4.05 -20.05
C GLN A 209 2.97 2.57 -19.68
N ILE A 210 2.61 2.28 -18.42
CA ILE A 210 2.52 0.92 -17.91
C ILE A 210 1.18 0.74 -17.21
N PHE A 211 0.39 -0.20 -17.69
CA PHE A 211 -0.86 -0.64 -17.08
C PHE A 211 -0.55 -1.87 -16.22
N LEU A 212 -0.75 -1.73 -14.92
CA LEU A 212 -0.34 -2.75 -13.95
C LEU A 212 -1.54 -3.62 -13.56
N GLU A 213 -1.54 -4.88 -14.00
CA GLU A 213 -2.58 -5.85 -13.64
C GLU A 213 -2.32 -6.49 -12.27
N THR A 214 -1.07 -6.79 -11.95
CA THR A 214 -0.66 -7.31 -10.65
C THR A 214 0.28 -6.35 -9.93
N GLY A 215 0.36 -6.42 -8.60
CA GLY A 215 1.20 -5.52 -7.77
C GLY A 215 2.27 -6.28 -7.00
N ARG A 216 3.26 -6.91 -7.69
CA ARG A 216 4.36 -7.61 -7.02
C ARG A 216 5.44 -6.65 -6.57
N PHE A 217 6.24 -7.08 -5.60
CA PHE A 217 7.37 -6.31 -5.09
C PHE A 217 8.33 -5.92 -6.23
N HIS A 218 8.58 -4.62 -6.41
CA HIS A 218 9.41 -4.04 -7.47
C HIS A 218 9.02 -4.47 -8.90
N GLN A 219 7.77 -4.84 -9.16
CA GLN A 219 7.35 -5.49 -10.41
C GLN A 219 7.84 -4.75 -11.65
N ILE A 220 7.46 -3.48 -11.83
CA ILE A 220 7.83 -2.69 -13.01
C ILE A 220 9.34 -2.63 -13.17
N ARG A 221 10.05 -2.32 -12.09
CA ARG A 221 11.51 -2.17 -12.07
C ARG A 221 12.24 -3.44 -12.50
N ALA A 222 11.86 -4.57 -11.89
CA ALA A 222 12.48 -5.86 -12.17
C ALA A 222 12.11 -6.39 -13.57
N SER A 223 10.85 -6.28 -13.97
CA SER A 223 10.39 -6.77 -15.27
C SER A 223 10.98 -5.96 -16.43
N MET A 224 11.05 -4.62 -16.31
CA MET A 224 11.68 -3.80 -17.35
C MET A 224 13.17 -4.06 -17.48
N ALA A 225 13.88 -4.25 -16.37
CA ALA A 225 15.29 -4.65 -16.39
C ALA A 225 15.49 -6.04 -17.00
N TYR A 226 14.62 -6.99 -16.70
CA TYR A 226 14.63 -8.33 -17.29
C TYR A 226 14.44 -8.31 -18.82
N LEU A 227 13.65 -7.36 -19.34
CA LEU A 227 13.48 -7.12 -20.78
C LEU A 227 14.68 -6.40 -21.42
N GLY A 228 15.71 -6.03 -20.65
CA GLY A 228 16.88 -5.27 -21.15
C GLY A 228 16.71 -3.75 -21.13
N TYR A 229 15.62 -3.23 -20.57
CA TYR A 229 15.30 -1.80 -20.50
C TYR A 229 15.12 -1.32 -19.07
N PRO A 230 16.19 -1.28 -18.23
CA PRO A 230 16.07 -0.83 -16.85
C PRO A 230 15.54 0.60 -16.78
N LEU A 231 14.87 0.98 -15.69
CA LEU A 231 14.44 2.35 -15.48
C LEU A 231 15.66 3.27 -15.35
N CYS A 232 15.63 4.42 -16.02
CA CYS A 232 16.67 5.44 -15.88
C CYS A 232 16.83 5.83 -14.40
N GLY A 233 18.01 5.64 -13.82
CA GLY A 233 18.33 5.89 -12.42
C GLY A 233 18.16 4.68 -11.50
N ASP A 234 17.73 3.52 -11.99
CA ASP A 234 17.59 2.32 -11.18
C ASP A 234 18.86 1.46 -11.16
N ILE A 235 19.87 1.95 -10.44
CA ILE A 235 21.17 1.24 -10.27
C ILE A 235 20.97 -0.16 -9.70
N LYS A 236 19.95 -0.35 -8.83
CA LYS A 236 19.64 -1.67 -8.24
C LYS A 236 19.33 -2.72 -9.30
N TYR A 237 18.70 -2.30 -10.40
CA TYR A 237 18.29 -3.18 -11.51
C TYR A 237 19.07 -2.96 -12.81
N GLY A 238 20.28 -2.39 -12.72
CA GLY A 238 21.25 -2.45 -13.83
C GLY A 238 21.40 -1.17 -14.65
N TYR A 239 20.76 -0.06 -14.29
CA TYR A 239 21.04 1.22 -14.91
C TYR A 239 22.49 1.64 -14.71
N LYS A 240 23.18 2.04 -15.77
CA LYS A 240 24.62 2.35 -15.78
C LYS A 240 24.94 3.85 -15.83
N GLY A 241 23.93 4.71 -15.98
CA GLY A 241 24.15 6.16 -16.04
C GLY A 241 24.36 6.80 -14.66
N SER A 242 24.60 8.10 -14.63
CA SER A 242 24.93 8.86 -13.41
C SER A 242 23.75 9.21 -12.51
N ARG A 243 22.52 9.06 -12.98
CA ARG A 243 21.31 9.40 -12.22
C ARG A 243 21.11 8.44 -11.04
N LYS A 244 20.86 8.98 -9.84
CA LYS A 244 20.77 8.19 -8.59
C LYS A 244 19.34 7.84 -8.16
N SER A 245 18.29 8.42 -8.79
CA SER A 245 16.89 8.14 -8.49
C SER A 245 16.16 7.75 -9.77
N TYR A 246 15.42 6.66 -9.72
CA TYR A 246 14.70 6.19 -10.91
C TYR A 246 13.44 7.00 -11.21
N SER A 247 13.09 7.06 -12.49
CA SER A 247 11.93 7.76 -12.99
C SER A 247 10.76 6.81 -13.10
N LEU A 248 9.88 6.82 -12.09
CA LEU A 248 8.65 6.04 -12.05
C LEU A 248 7.59 6.80 -11.26
N CYS A 249 6.45 7.05 -11.90
CA CYS A 249 5.32 7.77 -11.33
C CYS A 249 4.01 7.01 -11.55
N ALA A 250 3.25 6.73 -10.50
CA ALA A 250 1.87 6.28 -10.56
C ALA A 250 0.98 7.51 -10.84
N TYR A 251 0.87 7.91 -12.08
CA TYR A 251 0.32 9.22 -12.43
C TYR A 251 -1.18 9.23 -12.68
N HIS A 252 -1.78 8.06 -12.93
CA HIS A 252 -3.21 7.96 -13.20
C HIS A 252 -3.81 6.75 -12.46
N LEU A 253 -5.00 6.95 -11.90
CA LEU A 253 -5.75 6.00 -11.14
C LEU A 253 -7.21 6.05 -11.56
N GLU A 254 -7.75 4.94 -12.02
CA GLU A 254 -9.15 4.74 -12.35
C GLU A 254 -9.82 3.89 -11.26
N ILE A 255 -10.95 4.33 -10.74
CA ILE A 255 -11.74 3.60 -9.74
C ILE A 255 -13.05 3.20 -10.39
N GLY A 256 -13.29 1.91 -10.49
CA GLY A 256 -14.56 1.38 -10.98
C GLY A 256 -15.66 1.42 -9.93
N ASP A 257 -16.68 0.61 -10.14
CA ASP A 257 -17.84 0.50 -9.25
C ASP A 257 -17.42 -0.08 -7.88
N VAL A 258 -17.60 0.72 -6.84
CA VAL A 258 -17.38 0.39 -5.43
C VAL A 258 -18.38 1.16 -4.57
N ASP A 259 -18.85 0.57 -3.48
CA ASP A 259 -19.83 1.21 -2.58
C ASP A 259 -19.20 2.31 -1.70
N LEU A 260 -18.62 3.32 -2.36
CA LEU A 260 -17.95 4.50 -1.77
C LEU A 260 -18.15 5.72 -2.66
N PRO A 261 -18.12 6.97 -2.12
CA PRO A 261 -18.31 8.20 -2.90
C PRO A 261 -17.28 8.42 -4.02
N ILE A 262 -16.11 7.78 -3.93
CA ILE A 262 -15.04 7.82 -4.93
C ILE A 262 -15.32 6.92 -6.16
N ALA A 263 -16.41 6.14 -6.16
CA ALA A 263 -16.75 5.23 -7.26
C ALA A 263 -16.83 5.93 -8.62
N ASN A 264 -16.40 5.22 -9.67
CA ASN A 264 -16.46 5.65 -11.07
C ASN A 264 -15.75 6.99 -11.35
N LYS A 265 -14.72 7.31 -10.55
CA LYS A 265 -13.86 8.48 -10.75
C LYS A 265 -12.48 8.07 -11.25
N ASP A 266 -11.86 8.96 -12.00
CA ASP A 266 -10.47 8.86 -12.40
C ASP A 266 -9.68 10.11 -11.99
N PHE A 267 -8.39 9.91 -11.72
CA PHE A 267 -7.51 10.94 -11.23
C PHE A 267 -6.19 10.92 -11.99
N THR A 268 -5.77 12.08 -12.43
CA THR A 268 -4.51 12.24 -13.16
C THR A 268 -3.69 13.35 -12.51
N ILE A 269 -2.40 13.12 -12.32
CA ILE A 269 -1.46 14.12 -11.84
C ILE A 269 -0.36 14.38 -12.88
N PRO A 270 0.27 15.57 -12.85
CA PRO A 270 1.43 15.85 -13.70
C PRO A 270 2.58 14.88 -13.41
N ILE A 271 3.25 14.42 -14.46
CA ILE A 271 4.42 13.56 -14.36
C ILE A 271 5.66 14.44 -14.16
N SER A 272 6.33 14.24 -13.04
CA SER A 272 7.58 14.91 -12.68
C SER A 272 8.71 13.91 -12.50
N PHE A 273 9.73 13.89 -13.43
CA PHE A 273 11.01 13.19 -13.26
C PHE A 273 12.15 13.67 -14.16
#